data_0b34b1f3d107a16719b9e8d5e1cba3eb
#
_entry.id   0b34b1f3d107a16719b9e8d5e1cba3eb
#
_cell.length_a   1.000
_cell.length_b   1.000
_cell.length_c   1.000
_cell.angle_alpha   90.00
_cell.angle_beta   90.00
_cell.angle_gamma   90.00
#
_symmetry.space_group_name_H-M   'P 1'
#
loop_
_entity.id
_entity.type
_entity.pdbx_description
1 polymer ?
#
loop_
_entity_poly.entity_id
_entity_poly.type
_entity_poly.pdbx_seq_one_letter_code
_entity_poly.pdbx_strand_id
1 'polypeptide(L)'
;KNKAAGAKVIWNIPPQERYQPIADKALTDGLYGGTTFVESWVGWQGEDADFVLDMGEQKQVNKITTDFLHQLGQWILQPKSVAYYASDDAKNFRLLGTHEFPEDRDISVKFVPATVTLSAPVQARYIRVIVKTLGLCPSWHYGVGYPAWFFLDEVVVE
;
A
#
# COMPACT_ATOMS: atom_id res chain seq x y z
N LYS A 1 -11.90 7.39 11.46
CA LYS A 1 -10.95 6.91 12.45
C LYS A 1 -10.34 5.58 12.01
N ASN A 2 -9.02 5.46 12.08
CA ASN A 2 -8.33 4.29 11.56
C ASN A 2 -8.42 3.10 12.52
N LYS A 3 -9.16 2.07 12.13
CA LYS A 3 -9.31 0.83 12.91
C LYS A 3 -8.05 -0.04 12.88
N ALA A 4 -7.13 0.21 11.96
CA ALA A 4 -5.85 -0.48 11.88
C ALA A 4 -4.73 0.29 12.59
N ALA A 5 -5.04 1.39 13.30
CA ALA A 5 -4.02 2.13 14.04
C ALA A 5 -3.34 1.22 15.06
N GLY A 6 -2.01 1.16 15.02
CA GLY A 6 -1.22 0.31 15.90
C GLY A 6 -1.28 -1.17 15.60
N ALA A 7 -1.88 -1.57 14.47
CA ALA A 7 -1.95 -2.99 14.09
C ALA A 7 -0.55 -3.57 13.88
N LYS A 8 -0.40 -4.84 14.22
CA LYS A 8 0.81 -5.58 13.93
C LYS A 8 0.85 -5.92 12.45
N VAL A 9 2.01 -5.73 11.83
CA VAL A 9 2.21 -6.04 10.41
C VAL A 9 2.94 -7.36 10.27
N ILE A 10 2.39 -8.24 9.44
CA ILE A 10 2.98 -9.54 9.10
C ILE A 10 3.39 -9.48 7.64
N TRP A 11 4.70 -9.55 7.38
CA TRP A 11 5.25 -9.40 6.04
C TRP A 11 5.33 -10.74 5.31
N ASN A 12 4.72 -10.79 4.10
CA ASN A 12 4.94 -11.89 3.15
C ASN A 12 6.00 -11.48 2.12
N ILE A 13 5.89 -10.26 1.60
CA ILE A 13 6.92 -9.62 0.76
C ILE A 13 7.24 -8.27 1.39
N PRO A 14 8.33 -8.18 2.16
CA PRO A 14 8.69 -6.96 2.87
C PRO A 14 9.23 -5.91 1.90
N PRO A 15 9.27 -4.64 2.33
CA PRO A 15 9.85 -3.58 1.52
C PRO A 15 11.36 -3.76 1.37
N GLN A 16 11.97 -2.92 0.53
CA GLN A 16 13.41 -2.89 0.37
C GLN A 16 14.10 -2.71 1.73
N GLU A 17 15.26 -3.33 1.86
CA GLU A 17 15.96 -3.50 3.15
C GLU A 17 16.10 -2.21 3.95
N ARG A 18 16.46 -1.12 3.28
CA ARG A 18 16.67 0.16 3.96
C ARG A 18 15.41 0.76 4.57
N TYR A 19 14.23 0.30 4.17
CA TYR A 19 12.95 0.77 4.73
C TYR A 19 12.39 -0.15 5.79
N GLN A 20 12.95 -1.36 5.95
CA GLN A 20 12.45 -2.34 6.91
C GLN A 20 12.47 -1.87 8.36
N PRO A 21 13.47 -1.10 8.82
CA PRO A 21 13.50 -0.68 10.23
C PRO A 21 12.29 0.14 10.67
N ILE A 22 11.66 0.88 9.74
CA ILE A 22 10.50 1.71 10.08
C ILE A 22 9.18 1.12 9.59
N ALA A 23 9.24 0.05 8.79
CA ALA A 23 8.09 -0.44 8.05
C ALA A 23 6.93 -0.89 8.95
N ASP A 24 7.24 -1.57 10.05
CA ASP A 24 6.21 -2.11 10.95
C ASP A 24 5.33 -1.02 11.55
N LYS A 25 5.87 0.19 11.73
CA LYS A 25 5.15 1.31 12.32
C LYS A 25 4.59 2.24 11.27
N ALA A 26 5.33 2.47 10.18
CA ALA A 26 4.99 3.47 9.18
C ALA A 26 3.59 3.28 8.58
N LEU A 27 3.13 2.03 8.44
CA LEU A 27 1.83 1.74 7.83
C LEU A 27 0.65 1.99 8.77
N THR A 28 0.87 2.04 10.07
CA THR A 28 -0.21 2.03 11.06
C THR A 28 -0.02 3.04 12.20
N ASP A 29 0.93 3.97 12.05
CA ASP A 29 1.25 4.93 13.12
C ASP A 29 0.39 6.20 13.11
N GLY A 30 -0.45 6.37 12.10
CA GLY A 30 -1.30 7.54 11.96
C GLY A 30 -0.58 8.75 11.36
N LEU A 31 0.65 8.60 10.91
CA LEU A 31 1.44 9.69 10.33
C LEU A 31 1.52 9.53 8.82
N TYR A 32 1.18 10.58 8.10
CA TYR A 32 1.34 10.61 6.65
C TYR A 32 2.75 11.05 6.28
N GLY A 33 3.28 10.49 5.20
CA GLY A 33 4.58 10.86 4.68
C GLY A 33 4.61 12.30 4.18
N GLY A 34 5.78 12.91 4.26
CA GLY A 34 6.01 14.24 3.71
C GLY A 34 6.22 14.19 2.19
N THR A 35 6.67 15.31 1.63
CA THR A 35 6.93 15.42 0.19
C THR A 35 8.22 14.71 -0.25
N THR A 36 9.02 14.23 0.70
CA THR A 36 10.22 13.45 0.40
C THR A 36 9.96 11.98 0.69
N PHE A 37 10.46 11.10 -0.18
CA PHE A 37 10.24 9.66 -0.06
C PHE A 37 10.98 9.02 1.12
N VAL A 38 11.76 9.78 1.86
CA VAL A 38 12.51 9.27 3.02
C VAL A 38 11.75 9.42 4.35
N GLU A 39 10.63 10.16 4.36
CA GLU A 39 9.86 10.42 5.57
C GLU A 39 8.60 9.57 5.61
N SER A 40 8.56 8.59 6.50
CA SER A 40 7.37 7.75 6.75
C SER A 40 6.87 6.99 5.51
N TRP A 41 7.63 6.95 4.44
CA TRP A 41 7.31 6.22 3.23
C TRP A 41 8.07 4.90 3.20
N VAL A 42 7.39 3.86 2.71
CA VAL A 42 7.95 2.51 2.62
C VAL A 42 7.91 2.08 1.16
N GLY A 43 9.04 1.62 0.64
CA GLY A 43 9.22 1.39 -0.79
C GLY A 43 9.58 -0.03 -1.19
N TRP A 44 9.07 -0.42 -2.36
CA TRP A 44 9.40 -1.66 -3.07
C TRP A 44 9.91 -1.32 -4.45
N GLN A 45 10.87 -2.08 -4.94
CA GLN A 45 11.43 -1.87 -6.27
C GLN A 45 11.30 -3.12 -7.11
N GLY A 46 10.52 -3.03 -8.19
CA GLY A 46 10.40 -4.12 -9.17
C GLY A 46 9.75 -5.39 -8.65
N GLU A 47 9.16 -5.36 -7.47
CA GLU A 47 8.46 -6.51 -6.90
C GLU A 47 7.16 -6.08 -6.21
N ASP A 48 6.28 -7.04 -6.00
CA ASP A 48 5.01 -6.80 -5.33
C ASP A 48 5.20 -6.58 -3.83
N ALA A 49 4.25 -5.90 -3.19
CA ALA A 49 4.12 -5.88 -1.75
C ALA A 49 3.02 -6.87 -1.34
N ASP A 50 3.21 -7.53 -0.22
CA ASP A 50 2.22 -8.43 0.34
C ASP A 50 2.40 -8.47 1.86
N PHE A 51 1.38 -8.01 2.58
CA PHE A 51 1.43 -8.00 4.03
C PHE A 51 0.04 -8.09 4.63
N VAL A 52 0.00 -8.50 5.89
CA VAL A 52 -1.23 -8.65 6.65
C VAL A 52 -1.18 -7.73 7.86
N LEU A 53 -2.26 -6.99 8.09
CA LEU A 53 -2.45 -6.18 9.29
C LEU A 53 -3.32 -6.99 10.27
N ASP A 54 -2.80 -7.22 11.47
CA ASP A 54 -3.55 -7.84 12.56
C ASP A 54 -4.12 -6.73 13.45
N MET A 55 -5.42 -6.51 13.37
CA MET A 55 -6.09 -5.48 14.15
C MET A 55 -6.36 -5.91 15.61
N GLY A 56 -5.94 -7.13 15.97
CA GLY A 56 -6.02 -7.62 17.35
C GLY A 56 -7.35 -8.27 17.70
N GLU A 57 -8.42 -7.84 17.09
CA GLU A 57 -9.76 -8.36 17.30
C GLU A 57 -10.59 -8.11 16.04
N GLN A 58 -11.72 -8.79 15.95
CA GLN A 58 -12.64 -8.60 14.85
C GLN A 58 -13.27 -7.19 14.92
N LYS A 59 -13.24 -6.47 13.81
CA LYS A 59 -13.79 -5.12 13.70
C LYS A 59 -14.62 -5.01 12.44
N GLN A 60 -15.56 -4.06 12.44
CA GLN A 60 -16.36 -3.77 11.25
C GLN A 60 -15.55 -2.93 10.27
N VAL A 61 -15.50 -3.36 9.02
CA VAL A 61 -14.77 -2.71 7.95
C VAL A 61 -15.75 -2.23 6.89
N ASN A 62 -15.67 -0.94 6.56
CA ASN A 62 -16.50 -0.31 5.52
C ASN A 62 -15.68 0.21 4.35
N LYS A 63 -14.44 0.61 4.60
CA LYS A 63 -13.61 1.28 3.60
C LYS A 63 -12.14 1.13 3.97
N ILE A 64 -11.30 0.92 2.97
CA ILE A 64 -9.84 0.83 3.14
C ILE A 64 -9.18 1.78 2.15
N THR A 65 -8.23 2.57 2.63
CA THR A 65 -7.47 3.50 1.79
C THR A 65 -5.98 3.37 2.09
N THR A 66 -5.17 3.37 1.03
CA THR A 66 -3.71 3.45 1.14
C THR A 66 -3.24 4.60 0.26
N ASP A 67 -2.37 5.45 0.79
CA ASP A 67 -1.79 6.53 0.00
C ASP A 67 -0.49 6.07 -0.66
N PHE A 68 -0.36 6.40 -1.94
CA PHE A 68 0.83 6.12 -2.73
C PHE A 68 1.49 7.42 -3.15
N LEU A 69 2.82 7.42 -3.19
CA LEU A 69 3.59 8.56 -3.65
C LEU A 69 3.77 8.50 -5.16
N HIS A 70 3.54 9.60 -5.83
CA HIS A 70 3.83 9.78 -7.25
C HIS A 70 4.95 10.79 -7.40
N GLN A 71 6.11 10.35 -7.87
CA GLN A 71 7.29 11.22 -8.06
C GLN A 71 8.16 10.64 -9.18
N LEU A 72 7.81 10.95 -10.42
CA LEU A 72 8.46 10.38 -11.60
C LEU A 72 9.95 10.68 -11.65
N GLY A 73 10.38 11.87 -11.17
CA GLY A 73 11.78 12.25 -11.14
C GLY A 73 12.66 11.35 -10.28
N GLN A 74 12.07 10.63 -9.33
CA GLN A 74 12.77 9.69 -8.47
C GLN A 74 12.46 8.24 -8.82
N TRP A 75 11.87 8.00 -10.01
CA TRP A 75 11.49 6.68 -10.50
C TRP A 75 10.43 6.01 -9.61
N ILE A 76 9.61 6.84 -8.95
CA ILE A 76 8.51 6.39 -8.10
C ILE A 76 7.22 6.54 -8.90
N LEU A 77 6.71 5.40 -9.34
CA LEU A 77 5.50 5.33 -10.15
C LEU A 77 4.39 4.66 -9.36
N GLN A 78 3.16 4.91 -9.78
CA GLN A 78 2.03 4.18 -9.21
C GLN A 78 2.14 2.71 -9.64
N PRO A 79 1.78 1.76 -8.75
CA PRO A 79 1.76 0.35 -9.13
C PRO A 79 0.61 0.07 -10.11
N LYS A 80 0.47 -1.18 -10.53
CA LYS A 80 -0.67 -1.58 -11.38
C LYS A 80 -1.97 -1.55 -10.60
N SER A 81 -1.95 -2.10 -9.38
CA SER A 81 -3.16 -2.24 -8.57
C SER A 81 -2.81 -2.50 -7.11
N VAL A 82 -3.79 -2.26 -6.26
CA VAL A 82 -3.77 -2.74 -4.89
C VAL A 82 -5.07 -3.48 -4.62
N ALA A 83 -4.97 -4.66 -4.01
CA ALA A 83 -6.12 -5.48 -3.64
C ALA A 83 -6.14 -5.65 -2.12
N TYR A 84 -7.33 -5.56 -1.56
CA TYR A 84 -7.55 -5.73 -0.12
C TYR A 84 -8.36 -6.99 0.15
N TYR A 85 -7.94 -7.74 1.15
CA TYR A 85 -8.57 -9.00 1.55
C TYR A 85 -8.86 -8.97 3.04
N ALA A 86 -9.88 -9.70 3.46
CA ALA A 86 -10.24 -9.83 4.86
C ALA A 86 -10.19 -11.29 5.31
N SER A 87 -9.85 -11.49 6.58
CA SER A 87 -9.84 -12.82 7.20
C SER A 87 -10.08 -12.73 8.70
N ASP A 88 -10.59 -13.81 9.27
CA ASP A 88 -10.74 -13.96 10.72
C ASP A 88 -9.67 -14.89 11.32
N ASP A 89 -8.98 -15.66 10.49
CA ASP A 89 -8.02 -16.68 10.95
C ASP A 89 -6.60 -16.52 10.36
N ALA A 90 -6.38 -15.50 9.53
CA ALA A 90 -5.12 -15.24 8.84
C ALA A 90 -4.70 -16.35 7.85
N LYS A 91 -5.61 -17.25 7.51
CA LYS A 91 -5.36 -18.36 6.59
C LYS A 91 -6.29 -18.31 5.39
N ASN A 92 -7.57 -18.09 5.63
CA ASN A 92 -8.58 -18.01 4.60
C ASN A 92 -8.94 -16.54 4.38
N PHE A 93 -8.54 -16.00 3.23
CA PHE A 93 -8.75 -14.61 2.87
C PHE A 93 -9.80 -14.50 1.77
N ARG A 94 -10.68 -13.49 1.89
CA ARG A 94 -11.66 -13.17 0.86
C ARG A 94 -11.39 -11.79 0.30
N LEU A 95 -11.49 -11.64 -1.00
CA LEU A 95 -11.27 -10.37 -1.67
C LEU A 95 -12.37 -9.37 -1.30
N LEU A 96 -11.98 -8.19 -0.85
CA LEU A 96 -12.88 -7.08 -0.59
C LEU A 96 -13.03 -6.18 -1.81
N GLY A 97 -11.96 -5.97 -2.53
CA GLY A 97 -11.95 -5.17 -3.74
C GLY A 97 -10.55 -4.83 -4.19
N THR A 98 -10.47 -4.29 -5.39
CA THR A 98 -9.22 -3.92 -6.03
C THR A 98 -9.32 -2.50 -6.57
N HIS A 99 -8.27 -1.72 -6.36
CA HIS A 99 -8.11 -0.41 -6.99
C HIS A 99 -7.03 -0.52 -8.06
N GLU A 100 -7.38 -0.15 -9.30
CA GLU A 100 -6.44 -0.15 -10.41
C GLU A 100 -5.98 1.26 -10.69
N PHE A 101 -4.69 1.44 -10.95
CA PHE A 101 -4.13 2.76 -11.24
C PHE A 101 -4.03 2.97 -12.74
N PRO A 102 -4.59 4.06 -13.27
CA PRO A 102 -4.34 4.44 -14.65
C PRO A 102 -2.92 4.92 -14.82
N GLU A 103 -2.41 4.88 -16.05
CA GLU A 103 -1.13 5.47 -16.37
C GLU A 103 -1.16 6.96 -16.07
N ASP A 104 -0.12 7.47 -15.42
CA ASP A 104 -0.04 8.88 -15.05
C ASP A 104 1.36 9.40 -15.38
N ARG A 105 1.43 10.29 -16.36
CA ARG A 105 2.67 10.89 -16.83
C ARG A 105 2.94 12.27 -16.25
N ASP A 106 2.12 12.71 -15.31
CA ASP A 106 2.28 14.00 -14.65
C ASP A 106 3.60 14.01 -13.88
N ILE A 107 4.40 15.06 -14.08
CA ILE A 107 5.71 15.20 -13.44
C ILE A 107 5.63 15.83 -12.05
N SER A 108 4.49 16.35 -11.66
CA SER A 108 4.33 16.92 -10.32
C SER A 108 4.37 15.83 -9.25
N VAL A 109 4.93 16.18 -8.09
CA VAL A 109 4.90 15.28 -6.92
C VAL A 109 3.50 15.35 -6.32
N LYS A 110 2.90 14.18 -6.10
CA LYS A 110 1.56 14.12 -5.52
C LYS A 110 1.31 12.81 -4.78
N PHE A 111 0.29 12.82 -3.96
CA PHE A 111 -0.17 11.64 -3.24
C PHE A 111 -1.42 11.10 -3.93
N VAL A 112 -1.47 9.79 -4.12
CA VAL A 112 -2.57 9.14 -4.84
C VAL A 112 -3.22 8.14 -3.90
N PRO A 113 -4.44 8.42 -3.43
CA PRO A 113 -5.17 7.48 -2.57
C PRO A 113 -5.74 6.33 -3.39
N ALA A 114 -5.59 5.13 -2.87
CA ALA A 114 -6.20 3.93 -3.44
C ALA A 114 -7.26 3.43 -2.46
N THR A 115 -8.51 3.69 -2.79
CA THR A 115 -9.64 3.42 -1.90
C THR A 115 -10.53 2.32 -2.45
N VAL A 116 -10.92 1.41 -1.57
CA VAL A 116 -12.01 0.45 -1.82
C VAL A 116 -13.09 0.70 -0.79
N THR A 117 -14.27 1.08 -1.25
CA THR A 117 -15.45 1.26 -0.41
C THR A 117 -16.35 0.04 -0.57
N LEU A 118 -16.71 -0.60 0.55
CA LEU A 118 -17.54 -1.79 0.52
C LEU A 118 -19.02 -1.42 0.42
N SER A 119 -19.77 -2.20 -0.35
CA SER A 119 -21.22 -2.00 -0.49
C SER A 119 -21.96 -2.38 0.80
N ALA A 120 -21.39 -3.31 1.57
CA ALA A 120 -21.90 -3.72 2.87
C ALA A 120 -20.74 -3.92 3.82
N PRO A 121 -20.90 -3.61 5.12
CA PRO A 121 -19.83 -3.81 6.10
C PRO A 121 -19.41 -5.27 6.20
N VAL A 122 -18.13 -5.49 6.48
CA VAL A 122 -17.56 -6.82 6.66
C VAL A 122 -16.88 -6.85 8.03
N GLN A 123 -17.04 -7.95 8.76
CA GLN A 123 -16.33 -8.17 10.02
C GLN A 123 -15.02 -8.89 9.73
N ALA A 124 -13.90 -8.36 10.25
CA ALA A 124 -12.60 -9.00 10.05
C ALA A 124 -11.61 -8.58 11.15
N ARG A 125 -10.73 -9.49 11.50
CA ARG A 125 -9.57 -9.20 12.34
C ARG A 125 -8.35 -8.86 11.52
N TYR A 126 -8.19 -9.52 10.36
CA TYR A 126 -7.01 -9.39 9.52
C TYR A 126 -7.36 -8.73 8.19
N ILE A 127 -6.52 -7.80 7.77
CA ILE A 127 -6.59 -7.19 6.43
C ILE A 127 -5.30 -7.50 5.71
N ARG A 128 -5.38 -8.14 4.55
CA ARG A 128 -4.23 -8.38 3.69
C ARG A 128 -4.22 -7.38 2.58
N VAL A 129 -3.04 -6.84 2.30
CA VAL A 129 -2.81 -5.87 1.24
C VAL A 129 -1.82 -6.47 0.26
N ILE A 130 -2.22 -6.57 -1.01
CA ILE A 130 -1.34 -7.01 -2.09
C ILE A 130 -1.25 -5.89 -3.11
N VAL A 131 -0.03 -5.40 -3.34
CA VAL A 131 0.24 -4.35 -4.32
C VAL A 131 0.99 -4.99 -5.49
N LYS A 132 0.45 -4.84 -6.70
CA LYS A 132 1.06 -5.34 -7.92
C LYS A 132 1.97 -4.26 -8.51
N THR A 133 3.27 -4.56 -8.59
CA THR A 133 4.24 -3.64 -9.20
C THR A 133 4.01 -3.47 -10.70
N LEU A 134 4.44 -2.32 -11.25
CA LEU A 134 4.58 -2.18 -12.70
C LEU A 134 5.68 -3.09 -13.26
N GLY A 135 6.60 -3.53 -12.41
CA GLY A 135 7.79 -4.27 -12.82
C GLY A 135 8.88 -3.31 -13.28
N LEU A 136 8.92 -3.01 -14.57
CA LEU A 136 9.91 -2.10 -15.14
C LEU A 136 9.28 -0.75 -15.44
N CYS A 137 10.10 0.30 -15.39
CA CYS A 137 9.69 1.62 -15.84
C CYS A 137 9.24 1.54 -17.30
N PRO A 138 8.10 2.17 -17.65
CA PRO A 138 7.53 2.07 -18.99
C PRO A 138 8.34 2.84 -20.03
N SER A 139 8.01 2.62 -21.30
CA SER A 139 8.74 3.18 -22.44
C SER A 139 8.76 4.70 -22.48
N TRP A 140 7.74 5.36 -21.91
CA TRP A 140 7.66 6.82 -21.88
C TRP A 140 8.44 7.47 -20.73
N HIS A 141 8.97 6.67 -19.80
CA HIS A 141 9.75 7.19 -18.66
C HIS A 141 11.24 7.07 -18.98
N TYR A 142 12.05 8.08 -18.56
CA TYR A 142 13.48 8.06 -18.85
C TYR A 142 14.23 6.92 -18.16
N GLY A 143 13.63 6.28 -17.14
CA GLY A 143 14.16 5.08 -16.49
C GLY A 143 13.74 3.78 -17.17
N VAL A 144 13.27 3.85 -18.43
CA VAL A 144 12.75 2.69 -19.16
C VAL A 144 13.66 1.46 -19.05
N GLY A 145 13.04 0.32 -18.75
CA GLY A 145 13.73 -0.96 -18.63
C GLY A 145 14.36 -1.22 -17.26
N TYR A 146 14.40 -0.23 -16.37
CA TYR A 146 14.86 -0.42 -14.99
C TYR A 146 13.69 -0.70 -14.06
N PRO A 147 13.91 -1.42 -12.93
CA PRO A 147 12.84 -1.69 -11.98
C PRO A 147 12.20 -0.41 -11.45
N ALA A 148 10.88 -0.35 -11.52
CA ALA A 148 10.12 0.77 -11.01
C ALA A 148 9.96 0.66 -9.49
N TRP A 149 10.02 1.81 -8.81
CA TRP A 149 9.68 1.91 -7.40
C TRP A 149 8.20 2.22 -7.24
N PHE A 150 7.59 1.72 -6.16
CA PHE A 150 6.39 2.34 -5.60
C PHE A 150 6.59 2.52 -4.10
N PHE A 151 5.97 3.56 -3.57
CA PHE A 151 6.04 3.89 -2.15
C PHE A 151 4.63 4.08 -1.61
N LEU A 152 4.41 3.59 -0.41
CA LEU A 152 3.17 3.81 0.32
C LEU A 152 3.48 4.21 1.76
N ASP A 153 2.52 4.80 2.45
CA ASP A 153 2.67 5.14 3.86
C ASP A 153 1.59 4.47 4.69
N GLU A 154 0.49 5.14 4.91
CA GLU A 154 -0.53 4.71 5.87
C GLU A 154 -1.59 3.81 5.21
N VAL A 155 -2.02 2.76 5.92
CA VAL A 155 -3.21 1.99 5.56
C VAL A 155 -4.31 2.36 6.55
N VAL A 156 -5.38 2.94 6.03
CA VAL A 156 -6.50 3.42 6.84
C VAL A 156 -7.69 2.51 6.65
N VAL A 157 -8.15 1.90 7.73
CA VAL A 157 -9.34 1.04 7.74
C VAL A 157 -10.46 1.76 8.51
N GLU A 158 -11.58 1.95 7.82
CA GLU A 158 -12.74 2.66 8.39
C GLU A 158 -13.99 1.78 8.40
#